data_57c1601453390788f56ff197651fe63a
#
_entry.id   57c1601453390788f56ff197651fe63a
#
_cell.length_a   1.000
_cell.length_b   1.000
_cell.length_c   1.000
_cell.angle_alpha   90.00
_cell.angle_beta   90.00
_cell.angle_gamma   90.00
#
_symmetry.space_group_name_H-M   'P 1'
#
loop_
_entity.id
_entity.type
_entity.pdbx_description
1 polymer ?
#
loop_
_entity_poly.entity_id
_entity_poly.type
_entity_poly.pdbx_seq_one_letter_code
_entity_poly.pdbx_strand_id
1 'polypeptide(L)'
;HGRLWSAKIGHSPLDVVGWHGNYAPYKYDLRRFNAIGSISYDHPDPSIFLVLYSPSDTPGTSNLDFVIFPPRWLVAQNTFRPPWFHRNIASEFMGLIHGVYDAKADGFLPGGASLHNSMTGHGPDAATFDKASTADLSKPDVIAETMAFMFETRAVFAPTAQALQCDSRQQEYHRCWQGLRKN
;
A
#
# COMPACT_ATOMS: atom_id res chain seq x y z
N HIS A 1 10.77 -17.63 -8.58
CA HIS A 1 10.89 -18.46 -7.41
C HIS A 1 12.02 -17.99 -6.48
N GLY A 2 12.03 -16.69 -6.09
CA GLY A 2 12.96 -16.12 -5.11
C GLY A 2 14.43 -16.02 -5.54
N ARG A 3 14.71 -16.12 -6.84
CA ARG A 3 16.06 -15.97 -7.42
C ARG A 3 16.09 -14.77 -8.35
N LEU A 4 17.19 -14.05 -8.30
CA LEU A 4 17.50 -13.03 -9.30
C LEU A 4 18.26 -13.68 -10.46
N TRP A 5 17.88 -13.29 -11.67
CA TRP A 5 18.52 -13.71 -12.90
C TRP A 5 19.01 -12.49 -13.64
N SER A 6 20.17 -12.59 -14.25
CA SER A 6 20.72 -11.53 -15.09
C SER A 6 21.23 -12.11 -16.40
N ALA A 7 21.08 -11.35 -17.46
CA ALA A 7 21.65 -11.64 -18.76
C ALA A 7 22.43 -10.42 -19.26
N LYS A 8 23.61 -10.67 -19.84
CA LYS A 8 24.36 -9.63 -20.54
C LYS A 8 23.92 -9.64 -21.99
N ILE A 9 23.40 -8.52 -22.46
CA ILE A 9 23.00 -8.30 -23.84
C ILE A 9 23.74 -7.07 -24.40
N GLY A 10 24.04 -7.05 -25.66
CA GLY A 10 24.84 -6.00 -26.31
C GLY A 10 24.02 -4.74 -26.69
N HIS A 11 22.76 -4.66 -26.31
CA HIS A 11 21.86 -3.56 -26.66
C HIS A 11 20.84 -3.33 -25.55
N SER A 12 20.06 -2.26 -25.68
CA SER A 12 18.94 -2.01 -24.74
C SER A 12 17.91 -3.14 -24.81
N PRO A 13 17.43 -3.66 -23.67
CA PRO A 13 16.33 -4.64 -23.64
C PRO A 13 15.01 -4.06 -24.20
N LEU A 14 14.92 -2.75 -24.36
CA LEU A 14 13.77 -2.07 -24.96
C LEU A 14 13.88 -1.87 -26.46
N ASP A 15 15.04 -2.22 -27.06
CA ASP A 15 15.29 -2.14 -28.51
C ASP A 15 14.79 -3.43 -29.19
N VAL A 16 13.49 -3.59 -29.19
CA VAL A 16 12.77 -4.76 -29.71
C VAL A 16 11.44 -4.36 -30.33
N VAL A 17 10.96 -5.18 -31.25
CA VAL A 17 9.56 -5.09 -31.72
C VAL A 17 8.66 -5.70 -30.66
N GLY A 18 7.76 -4.89 -30.11
CA GLY A 18 6.81 -5.34 -29.10
C GLY A 18 5.46 -5.73 -29.71
N TRP A 19 5.02 -6.94 -29.43
CA TRP A 19 3.66 -7.39 -29.75
C TRP A 19 2.77 -7.17 -28.51
N HIS A 20 1.84 -6.24 -28.60
CA HIS A 20 1.04 -5.82 -27.43
C HIS A 20 -0.44 -6.26 -27.47
N GLY A 21 -0.93 -6.81 -28.59
CA GLY A 21 -2.33 -7.20 -28.72
C GLY A 21 -3.28 -6.03 -28.45
N ASN A 22 -4.15 -6.17 -27.46
CA ASN A 22 -5.06 -5.14 -27.01
C ASN A 22 -4.46 -4.18 -25.96
N TYR A 23 -3.21 -4.39 -25.58
CA TYR A 23 -2.52 -3.54 -24.60
C TYR A 23 -1.66 -2.52 -25.32
N ALA A 24 -1.86 -1.26 -25.00
CA ALA A 24 -1.03 -0.17 -25.51
C ALA A 24 -0.23 0.46 -24.36
N PRO A 25 1.03 0.83 -24.59
CA PRO A 25 1.78 1.62 -23.60
C PRO A 25 1.05 2.94 -23.35
N TYR A 26 0.91 3.32 -22.07
CA TYR A 26 0.38 4.61 -21.68
C TYR A 26 1.11 5.14 -20.46
N LYS A 27 0.95 6.44 -20.23
CA LYS A 27 1.48 7.15 -19.07
C LYS A 27 0.35 7.89 -18.38
N TYR A 28 0.27 7.73 -17.06
CA TYR A 28 -0.70 8.43 -16.23
C TYR A 28 0.01 9.20 -15.12
N ASP A 29 -0.30 10.48 -14.97
CA ASP A 29 0.23 11.29 -13.88
C ASP A 29 -0.60 11.06 -12.62
N LEU A 30 -0.03 10.35 -11.65
CA LEU A 30 -0.70 9.97 -10.40
C LEU A 30 -1.19 11.18 -9.58
N ARG A 31 -0.61 12.38 -9.78
CA ARG A 31 -1.09 13.61 -9.12
C ARG A 31 -2.49 14.03 -9.57
N ARG A 32 -2.98 13.48 -10.67
CA ARG A 32 -4.34 13.71 -11.18
C ARG A 32 -5.37 12.74 -10.62
N PHE A 33 -4.91 11.71 -9.91
CA PHE A 33 -5.81 10.75 -9.28
C PHE A 33 -6.45 11.40 -8.04
N ASN A 34 -7.76 11.27 -7.92
CA ASN A 34 -8.53 11.83 -6.81
C ASN A 34 -9.23 10.72 -6.04
N ALA A 35 -8.90 10.58 -4.75
CA ALA A 35 -9.56 9.66 -3.85
C ALA A 35 -10.63 10.41 -3.05
N ILE A 36 -11.88 9.98 -3.18
CA ILE A 36 -13.03 10.55 -2.47
C ILE A 36 -13.64 9.48 -1.58
N GLY A 37 -13.74 9.78 -0.30
CA GLY A 37 -14.35 8.92 0.71
C GLY A 37 -15.71 9.40 1.19
N SER A 38 -16.36 8.58 2.02
CA SER A 38 -17.57 8.94 2.76
C SER A 38 -17.28 9.95 3.87
N ILE A 39 -18.24 10.76 4.21
CA ILE A 39 -18.20 11.70 5.35
C ILE A 39 -18.98 11.20 6.58
N SER A 40 -19.64 10.03 6.49
CA SER A 40 -20.47 9.50 7.56
C SER A 40 -19.72 8.51 8.47
N TYR A 41 -20.36 7.47 8.93
CA TYR A 41 -19.85 6.57 9.96
C TYR A 41 -18.88 5.50 9.47
N ASP A 42 -18.86 5.22 8.16
CA ASP A 42 -18.09 4.12 7.64
C ASP A 42 -16.67 4.54 7.28
N HIS A 43 -15.74 3.64 7.55
CA HIS A 43 -14.39 3.73 7.01
C HIS A 43 -14.46 3.66 5.47
N PRO A 44 -13.73 4.52 4.73
CA PRO A 44 -13.70 4.44 3.27
C PRO A 44 -13.25 3.05 2.79
N ASP A 45 -13.97 2.50 1.83
CA ASP A 45 -13.57 1.27 1.17
C ASP A 45 -12.22 1.49 0.45
N PRO A 46 -11.23 0.58 0.60
CA PRO A 46 -9.92 0.72 -0.05
C PRO A 46 -9.99 0.86 -1.57
N SER A 47 -11.08 0.45 -2.21
CA SER A 47 -11.29 0.62 -3.66
C SER A 47 -11.27 2.08 -4.12
N ILE A 48 -11.49 3.06 -3.24
CA ILE A 48 -11.35 4.48 -3.59
C ILE A 48 -9.93 4.87 -4.02
N PHE A 49 -8.94 4.07 -3.67
CA PHE A 49 -7.53 4.28 -4.01
C PHE A 49 -7.08 3.53 -5.26
N LEU A 50 -7.95 2.74 -5.86
CA LEU A 50 -7.65 1.86 -6.98
C LEU A 50 -7.40 2.65 -8.27
N VAL A 51 -6.20 2.54 -8.81
CA VAL A 51 -5.79 3.18 -10.09
C VAL A 51 -5.85 2.19 -11.24
N LEU A 52 -5.32 0.98 -11.05
CA LEU A 52 -5.26 -0.08 -12.05
C LEU A 52 -5.72 -1.40 -11.45
N TYR A 53 -6.46 -2.15 -12.24
CA TYR A 53 -7.02 -3.44 -11.83
C TYR A 53 -6.81 -4.49 -12.91
N SER A 54 -6.29 -5.64 -12.52
CA SER A 54 -6.24 -6.85 -13.33
C SER A 54 -7.14 -7.91 -12.70
N PRO A 55 -8.22 -8.31 -13.37
CA PRO A 55 -9.12 -9.31 -12.82
C PRO A 55 -8.47 -10.68 -12.74
N SER A 56 -8.88 -11.49 -11.76
CA SER A 56 -8.56 -12.91 -11.69
C SER A 56 -9.72 -13.77 -12.22
N ASP A 57 -9.53 -15.08 -12.17
CA ASP A 57 -10.59 -16.08 -12.43
C ASP A 57 -11.61 -16.19 -11.28
N THR A 58 -11.35 -15.54 -10.16
CA THR A 58 -12.20 -15.54 -8.98
C THR A 58 -12.89 -14.17 -8.86
N PRO A 59 -14.21 -14.08 -9.01
CA PRO A 59 -14.92 -12.81 -8.85
C PRO A 59 -14.65 -12.15 -7.50
N GLY A 60 -14.45 -10.84 -7.50
CA GLY A 60 -14.16 -10.05 -6.31
C GLY A 60 -12.74 -10.18 -5.77
N THR A 61 -11.87 -10.94 -6.44
CA THR A 61 -10.45 -11.08 -6.07
C THR A 61 -9.57 -10.66 -7.24
N SER A 62 -8.70 -9.70 -7.03
CA SER A 62 -7.78 -9.24 -8.08
C SER A 62 -6.65 -10.27 -8.31
N ASN A 63 -6.24 -10.39 -9.56
CA ASN A 63 -4.96 -11.00 -9.90
C ASN A 63 -3.81 -10.11 -9.45
N LEU A 64 -3.92 -8.83 -9.79
CA LEU A 64 -3.05 -7.76 -9.33
C LEU A 64 -3.83 -6.46 -9.41
N ASP A 65 -3.73 -5.63 -8.39
CA ASP A 65 -4.14 -4.25 -8.48
C ASP A 65 -3.05 -3.29 -8.03
N PHE A 66 -3.26 -2.04 -8.36
CA PHE A 66 -2.35 -0.95 -8.02
C PHE A 66 -3.18 0.19 -7.45
N VAL A 67 -2.89 0.53 -6.21
CA VAL A 67 -3.52 1.61 -5.48
C VAL A 67 -2.50 2.68 -5.10
N ILE A 68 -2.95 3.90 -4.89
CA ILE A 68 -2.13 4.99 -4.37
C ILE A 68 -2.82 5.66 -3.19
N PHE A 69 -2.02 6.20 -2.30
CA PHE A 69 -2.46 7.00 -1.17
C PHE A 69 -1.94 8.43 -1.36
N PRO A 70 -2.71 9.26 -2.12
CA PRO A 70 -2.30 10.63 -2.45
C PRO A 70 -2.65 11.60 -1.34
N PRO A 71 -2.21 12.86 -1.42
CA PRO A 71 -2.76 13.94 -0.61
C PRO A 71 -4.28 13.98 -0.75
N ARG A 72 -4.98 14.12 0.38
CA ARG A 72 -6.43 14.07 0.41
C ARG A 72 -7.03 14.66 1.68
N TRP A 73 -8.30 15.00 1.62
CA TRP A 73 -9.10 15.27 2.78
C TRP A 73 -9.56 13.98 3.47
N LEU A 74 -9.39 13.93 4.78
CA LEU A 74 -9.97 12.91 5.64
C LEU A 74 -11.29 13.46 6.17
N VAL A 75 -12.38 13.12 5.50
CA VAL A 75 -13.71 13.69 5.78
C VAL A 75 -14.62 12.77 6.58
N ALA A 76 -14.19 11.55 6.89
CA ALA A 76 -14.97 10.61 7.69
C ALA A 76 -15.19 11.17 9.10
N GLN A 77 -16.45 11.26 9.50
CA GLN A 77 -16.89 11.67 10.84
C GLN A 77 -17.27 10.43 11.65
N ASN A 78 -17.12 10.53 12.97
CA ASN A 78 -17.58 9.50 13.92
C ASN A 78 -16.99 8.10 13.68
N THR A 79 -15.91 8.00 12.93
CA THR A 79 -15.23 6.73 12.68
C THR A 79 -13.72 6.91 12.73
N PHE A 80 -13.02 5.83 13.05
CA PHE A 80 -11.56 5.77 13.06
C PHE A 80 -11.01 5.99 11.66
N ARG A 81 -10.18 7.01 11.44
CA ARG A 81 -9.74 7.44 10.11
C ARG A 81 -8.64 6.60 9.50
N PRO A 82 -7.62 6.13 10.23
CA PRO A 82 -6.68 5.15 9.70
C PRO A 82 -7.40 3.82 9.38
N PRO A 83 -6.81 2.94 8.56
CA PRO A 83 -7.32 1.59 8.45
C PRO A 83 -7.26 0.89 9.82
N TRP A 84 -8.24 0.05 10.11
CA TRP A 84 -8.19 -0.80 11.30
C TRP A 84 -7.01 -1.79 11.20
N PHE A 85 -6.47 -2.24 12.33
CA PHE A 85 -5.58 -3.40 12.31
C PHE A 85 -6.38 -4.60 11.80
N HIS A 86 -5.96 -5.16 10.69
CA HIS A 86 -6.75 -6.13 9.93
C HIS A 86 -5.89 -7.18 9.26
N ARG A 87 -6.53 -8.08 8.58
CA ARG A 87 -5.95 -9.02 7.62
C ARG A 87 -6.92 -9.21 6.46
N ASN A 88 -6.41 -9.46 5.29
CA ASN A 88 -7.21 -9.76 4.12
C ASN A 88 -6.66 -10.96 3.33
N ILE A 89 -7.35 -11.35 2.27
CA ILE A 89 -6.94 -12.47 1.41
C ILE A 89 -5.83 -12.09 0.44
N ALA A 90 -5.59 -10.80 0.21
CA ALA A 90 -4.53 -10.33 -0.65
C ALA A 90 -3.20 -10.24 0.11
N SER A 91 -2.12 -10.43 -0.63
CA SER A 91 -0.78 -10.01 -0.22
C SER A 91 -0.56 -8.58 -0.68
N GLU A 92 0.03 -7.75 0.17
CA GLU A 92 0.22 -6.33 -0.04
C GLU A 92 1.71 -5.99 -0.05
N PHE A 93 2.15 -5.37 -1.13
CA PHE A 93 3.48 -4.74 -1.20
C PHE A 93 3.32 -3.24 -1.31
N MET A 94 3.69 -2.54 -0.26
CA MET A 94 3.51 -1.10 -0.12
C MET A 94 4.85 -0.37 -0.13
N GLY A 95 4.90 0.80 -0.77
CA GLY A 95 6.07 1.68 -0.77
C GLY A 95 5.71 3.14 -0.54
N LEU A 96 6.60 3.87 0.13
CA LEU A 96 6.47 5.31 0.31
C LEU A 96 7.33 6.05 -0.71
N ILE A 97 6.70 6.90 -1.53
CA ILE A 97 7.38 7.69 -2.56
C ILE A 97 7.94 8.98 -1.94
N HIS A 98 7.11 9.70 -1.20
CA HIS A 98 7.54 10.90 -0.45
C HIS A 98 6.60 11.19 0.72
N GLY A 99 7.04 12.03 1.64
CA GLY A 99 6.27 12.48 2.79
C GLY A 99 6.26 11.47 3.93
N VAL A 100 5.15 11.43 4.66
CA VAL A 100 4.90 10.54 5.79
C VAL A 100 3.62 9.75 5.55
N TYR A 101 3.64 8.46 5.82
CA TYR A 101 2.44 7.64 5.73
C TYR A 101 1.59 7.77 7.00
N ASP A 102 0.30 7.96 6.82
CA ASP A 102 -0.63 8.28 7.91
C ASP A 102 -0.83 7.16 8.94
N ALA A 103 -0.68 5.91 8.54
CA ALA A 103 -0.83 4.77 9.44
C ALA A 103 0.47 4.40 10.19
N LYS A 104 1.62 4.97 9.79
CA LYS A 104 2.91 4.67 10.39
C LYS A 104 3.90 5.83 10.18
N ALA A 105 3.98 6.71 11.16
CA ALA A 105 4.85 7.89 11.08
C ALA A 105 6.34 7.55 11.20
N ASP A 106 6.69 6.53 11.99
CA ASP A 106 8.08 6.15 12.24
C ASP A 106 8.51 4.90 11.49
N GLY A 107 9.74 4.93 10.96
CA GLY A 107 10.39 3.77 10.36
C GLY A 107 9.90 3.39 8.96
N PHE A 108 8.91 4.10 8.39
CA PHE A 108 8.49 3.95 7.00
C PHE A 108 8.85 5.23 6.24
N LEU A 109 10.06 5.27 5.74
CA LEU A 109 10.65 6.43 5.10
C LEU A 109 10.50 6.38 3.58
N PRO A 110 10.59 7.53 2.87
CA PRO A 110 10.63 7.55 1.41
C PRO A 110 11.71 6.61 0.85
N GLY A 111 11.31 5.79 -0.14
CA GLY A 111 12.12 4.70 -0.68
C GLY A 111 12.03 3.39 0.10
N GLY A 112 11.42 3.38 1.27
CA GLY A 112 11.13 2.18 2.03
C GLY A 112 9.91 1.44 1.50
N ALA A 113 9.84 0.14 1.81
CA ALA A 113 8.73 -0.72 1.45
C ALA A 113 8.38 -1.69 2.58
N SER A 114 7.13 -2.15 2.60
CA SER A 114 6.66 -3.22 3.48
C SER A 114 5.95 -4.31 2.67
N LEU A 115 5.99 -5.53 3.17
CA LEU A 115 5.32 -6.68 2.60
C LEU A 115 4.50 -7.38 3.67
N HIS A 116 3.22 -7.50 3.41
CA HIS A 116 2.28 -8.27 4.23
C HIS A 116 1.66 -9.35 3.35
N ASN A 117 2.06 -10.58 3.53
CA ASN A 117 1.48 -11.68 2.79
C ASN A 117 0.04 -11.96 3.25
N SER A 118 -0.71 -12.62 2.38
CA SER A 118 -2.11 -13.03 2.60
C SER A 118 -2.36 -13.49 4.04
N MET A 119 -3.39 -12.97 4.66
CA MET A 119 -3.82 -13.26 6.04
C MET A 119 -2.85 -12.85 7.15
N THR A 120 -1.76 -12.15 6.85
CA THR A 120 -0.90 -11.55 7.87
C THR A 120 -1.59 -10.32 8.47
N GLY A 121 -1.72 -10.28 9.80
CA GLY A 121 -2.27 -9.12 10.50
C GLY A 121 -1.36 -7.89 10.37
N HIS A 122 -1.93 -6.75 10.00
CA HIS A 122 -1.21 -5.48 9.84
C HIS A 122 -2.17 -4.30 9.96
N GLY A 123 -1.63 -3.10 10.01
CA GLY A 123 -2.40 -1.87 10.16
C GLY A 123 -1.59 -0.76 10.82
N PRO A 124 -2.23 0.25 11.39
CA PRO A 124 -1.54 1.33 12.07
C PRO A 124 -0.71 0.79 13.23
N ASP A 125 0.45 1.40 13.48
CA ASP A 125 1.22 1.09 14.67
C ASP A 125 0.48 1.51 15.95
N ALA A 126 0.95 1.02 17.10
CA ALA A 126 0.27 1.27 18.37
C ALA A 126 0.19 2.78 18.71
N ALA A 127 1.23 3.55 18.40
CA ALA A 127 1.25 4.99 18.66
C ALA A 127 0.24 5.74 17.78
N THR A 128 0.18 5.39 16.50
CA THR A 128 -0.83 5.96 15.57
C THR A 128 -2.24 5.58 15.98
N PHE A 129 -2.45 4.33 16.38
CA PHE A 129 -3.75 3.86 16.87
C PHE A 129 -4.21 4.64 18.10
N ASP A 130 -3.36 4.80 19.11
CA ASP A 130 -3.69 5.54 20.34
C ASP A 130 -4.02 7.01 20.04
N LYS A 131 -3.21 7.66 19.21
CA LYS A 131 -3.46 9.04 18.76
C LYS A 131 -4.78 9.18 18.02
N ALA A 132 -5.04 8.30 17.06
CA ALA A 132 -6.25 8.35 16.23
C ALA A 132 -7.51 7.98 17.02
N SER A 133 -7.41 7.13 18.05
CA SER A 133 -8.53 6.74 18.91
C SER A 133 -9.07 7.88 19.77
N THR A 134 -8.27 8.92 19.99
CA THR A 134 -8.64 10.12 20.80
C THR A 134 -8.78 11.38 19.97
N ALA A 135 -8.63 11.28 18.63
CA ALA A 135 -8.70 12.42 17.73
C ALA A 135 -10.11 13.02 17.67
N ASP A 136 -10.18 14.35 17.52
CA ASP A 136 -11.44 15.04 17.21
C ASP A 136 -11.85 14.76 15.77
N LEU A 137 -12.90 13.97 15.60
CA LEU A 137 -13.45 13.59 14.31
C LEU A 137 -14.54 14.53 13.80
N SER A 138 -14.89 15.59 14.56
CA SER A 138 -15.93 16.54 14.19
C SER A 138 -15.57 17.43 13.00
N LYS A 139 -14.29 17.50 12.66
CA LYS A 139 -13.76 18.32 11.58
C LYS A 139 -12.99 17.46 10.57
N PRO A 140 -13.05 17.83 9.28
CA PRO A 140 -12.15 17.27 8.30
C PRO A 140 -10.68 17.54 8.66
N ASP A 141 -9.81 16.61 8.28
CA ASP A 141 -8.35 16.76 8.37
C ASP A 141 -7.74 16.62 6.97
N VAL A 142 -6.51 17.05 6.79
CA VAL A 142 -5.81 17.03 5.51
C VAL A 142 -4.53 16.23 5.64
N ILE A 143 -4.41 15.19 4.83
CA ILE A 143 -3.12 14.58 4.54
C ILE A 143 -2.54 15.31 3.34
N ALA A 144 -1.43 16.02 3.53
CA ALA A 144 -0.74 16.78 2.50
C ALA A 144 0.68 16.26 2.28
N GLU A 145 1.25 16.60 1.12
CA GLU A 145 2.66 16.36 0.79
C GLU A 145 3.14 14.93 1.01
N THR A 146 2.27 13.95 0.75
CA THR A 146 2.61 12.53 0.86
C THR A 146 2.14 11.78 -0.37
N MET A 147 2.83 10.73 -0.72
CA MET A 147 2.42 9.77 -1.74
C MET A 147 2.98 8.41 -1.38
N ALA A 148 2.10 7.45 -1.19
CA ALA A 148 2.44 6.04 -1.09
C ALA A 148 1.73 5.25 -2.18
N PHE A 149 2.20 4.05 -2.46
CA PHE A 149 1.57 3.13 -3.38
C PHE A 149 1.49 1.74 -2.75
N MET A 150 0.59 0.92 -3.28
CA MET A 150 0.50 -0.48 -2.91
C MET A 150 0.13 -1.33 -4.13
N PHE A 151 0.75 -2.49 -4.23
CA PHE A 151 0.31 -3.57 -5.09
C PHE A 151 -0.34 -4.65 -4.24
N GLU A 152 -1.51 -5.09 -4.65
CA GLU A 152 -2.23 -6.18 -4.01
C GLU A 152 -2.41 -7.34 -4.98
N THR A 153 -2.26 -8.56 -4.48
CA THR A 153 -2.42 -9.77 -5.28
C THR A 153 -2.87 -10.94 -4.41
N ARG A 154 -3.64 -11.85 -5.00
CA ARG A 154 -3.97 -13.13 -4.36
C ARG A 154 -2.77 -14.09 -4.21
N ALA A 155 -1.68 -13.83 -4.92
CA ALA A 155 -0.48 -14.64 -4.83
C ALA A 155 0.32 -14.33 -3.56
N VAL A 156 0.94 -15.34 -2.98
CA VAL A 156 1.89 -15.14 -1.87
C VAL A 156 3.24 -14.72 -2.44
N PHE A 157 3.78 -13.61 -1.95
CA PHE A 157 5.11 -13.16 -2.32
C PHE A 157 6.19 -14.01 -1.64
N ALA A 158 7.16 -14.44 -2.42
CA ALA A 158 8.38 -15.07 -1.93
C ALA A 158 9.54 -14.08 -2.04
N PRO A 159 9.98 -13.45 -0.94
CA PRO A 159 11.11 -12.53 -0.97
C PRO A 159 12.38 -13.23 -1.46
N THR A 160 13.23 -12.50 -2.18
CA THR A 160 14.54 -13.01 -2.56
C THR A 160 15.47 -13.10 -1.34
N ALA A 161 16.49 -13.95 -1.41
CA ALA A 161 17.50 -14.02 -0.37
C ALA A 161 18.17 -12.65 -0.15
N GLN A 162 18.40 -11.88 -1.22
CA GLN A 162 18.95 -10.53 -1.14
C GLN A 162 18.03 -9.59 -0.34
N ALA A 163 16.71 -9.63 -0.57
CA ALA A 163 15.76 -8.80 0.17
C ALA A 163 15.73 -9.17 1.67
N LEU A 164 15.86 -10.47 1.98
CA LEU A 164 15.88 -10.94 3.36
C LEU A 164 17.18 -10.61 4.11
N GLN A 165 18.27 -10.37 3.39
CA GLN A 165 19.60 -10.12 3.93
C GLN A 165 20.05 -8.66 3.80
N CYS A 166 19.22 -7.77 3.24
CA CYS A 166 19.61 -6.37 3.08
C CYS A 166 19.72 -5.65 4.44
N ASP A 167 20.68 -4.77 4.57
CA ASP A 167 20.98 -4.04 5.80
C ASP A 167 19.84 -3.12 6.25
N SER A 168 19.01 -2.66 5.30
CA SER A 168 17.85 -1.82 5.58
C SER A 168 16.63 -2.60 6.09
N ARG A 169 16.69 -3.93 6.14
CA ARG A 169 15.59 -4.74 6.63
C ARG A 169 15.35 -4.52 8.12
N GLN A 170 14.14 -4.14 8.48
CA GLN A 170 13.74 -3.99 9.88
C GLN A 170 13.39 -5.36 10.48
N GLN A 171 14.32 -5.95 11.22
CA GLN A 171 14.16 -7.28 11.84
C GLN A 171 13.01 -7.30 12.85
N GLU A 172 12.83 -6.21 13.57
CA GLU A 172 11.89 -6.07 14.68
C GLU A 172 10.61 -5.29 14.28
N TYR A 173 10.30 -5.24 12.99
CA TYR A 173 9.16 -4.49 12.47
C TYR A 173 7.84 -4.77 13.21
N HIS A 174 7.59 -6.02 13.55
CA HIS A 174 6.40 -6.46 14.27
C HIS A 174 6.22 -5.81 15.66
N ARG A 175 7.27 -5.25 16.25
CA ARG A 175 7.19 -4.56 17.54
C ARG A 175 6.38 -3.28 17.49
N CYS A 176 6.19 -2.68 16.35
CA CYS A 176 5.36 -1.48 16.21
C CYS A 176 3.90 -1.70 16.61
N TRP A 177 3.43 -2.94 16.65
CA TRP A 177 2.09 -3.33 17.08
C TRP A 177 1.99 -3.80 18.53
N GLN A 178 3.12 -3.87 19.24
CA GLN A 178 3.10 -4.19 20.67
C GLN A 178 2.38 -3.07 21.44
N GLY A 179 1.43 -3.46 22.26
CA GLY A 179 0.61 -2.50 23.01
C GLY A 179 -0.72 -2.14 22.37
N LEU A 180 -1.03 -2.65 21.17
CA LEU A 180 -2.39 -2.53 20.64
C LEU A 180 -3.38 -3.14 21.62
N ARG A 181 -4.41 -2.36 21.99
CA ARG A 181 -5.45 -2.80 22.91
C ARG A 181 -6.38 -3.78 22.22
N LYS A 182 -6.82 -4.79 22.95
CA LYS A 182 -7.96 -5.61 22.53
C LYS A 182 -9.24 -4.78 22.71
N ASN A 183 -10.07 -4.75 21.68
CA ASN A 183 -11.43 -4.20 21.78
C ASN A 183 -12.31 -5.17 22.56
#